data_7675fa69663134894818aeab27330b9f
#
_entry.id   7675fa69663134894818aeab27330b9f
#
_cell.length_a   1.000
_cell.length_b   1.000
_cell.length_c   1.000
_cell.angle_alpha   90.00
_cell.angle_beta   90.00
_cell.angle_gamma   90.00
#
_symmetry.space_group_name_H-M   'P 1'
#
loop_
_entity.id
_entity.type
_entity.pdbx_description
1 polymer ?
#
loop_
_entity_poly.entity_id
_entity_poly.type
_entity_poly.pdbx_seq_one_letter_code
_entity_poly.pdbx_strand_id
1 'polypeptide(L)'
;MNRDNDRQTSIILAVLGILPIVWLGLLIAPSVKGGLPEILPSLMNVMSDPFHIVLCEDSVKTVLVLLLCYGMGIGIYFSTRRNYRRREEHGSAKWGNAKAVDKKYRQNPPPENKLMTQAVRIGLNGKKHRRNLNTLVCGGSGAGKTRFYCKPNLMQANTSFVILDPKGEIVRDVGNLLEKKGYEIRVLDLISMEKSHCYNPFVYLHSDNDVQRLVTNLFKSTTPKGSQSNDPFWDTSASMLLSALVYYLHYEAPEDEQNFAMVMEMLQAAAIDNEEDPRPSPLDCLFADLELDRPDHIALKYYRSYHTGSAKTLKSIQITLAARLEKFNLESLAALTCTDELDLASMGEKKVALFAIIPDNDTSFNFLVSLLYTQLFQQLFFSADHIHGGALPIPVHFLMDEFANVSLPDDFDKILSVMRSRGVFVSIILQNLAQLKALFEKQWESIVGNCDEFLYLGGNELSTHKYVSELLGKETIDTNTYGKSSGRSGNYSTNYQISGRELLTPDEVRMLDNRYAILFIRGELPVMDLKYDILKHPAVDLTADGKGGVYQHGKVTSNVATIEVQYLDPNTLPDTEVSETTYELLSDEDFNSETNNNTTTKLRR
;
A
#
# COMPACT_ATOMS: atom_id res chain seq x y z
N MET A 1 21.86 22.31 9.33
CA MET A 1 23.03 22.65 8.49
C MET A 1 23.74 23.97 8.85
N ASN A 2 23.16 24.86 9.70
CA ASN A 2 23.82 26.14 10.07
C ASN A 2 24.71 26.08 11.34
N ARG A 3 24.69 25.02 12.15
CA ARG A 3 25.40 24.95 13.44
C ARG A 3 26.93 24.87 13.33
N ASP A 4 27.42 24.15 12.34
CA ASP A 4 28.88 24.01 12.15
C ASP A 4 29.48 25.28 11.58
N ASN A 5 28.77 26.04 10.74
CA ASN A 5 29.17 27.31 10.24
C ASN A 5 29.28 28.38 11.36
N ASP A 6 28.30 28.44 12.30
CA ASP A 6 28.34 29.43 13.39
C ASP A 6 29.47 29.14 14.40
N ARG A 7 29.77 27.85 14.63
CA ARG A 7 30.88 27.43 15.49
C ARG A 7 32.22 27.74 14.84
N GLN A 8 32.36 27.45 13.54
CA GLN A 8 33.57 27.80 12.75
C GLN A 8 33.78 29.30 12.70
N THR A 9 32.72 30.06 12.43
CA THR A 9 32.80 31.56 12.41
C THR A 9 33.20 32.11 13.77
N SER A 10 32.68 31.60 14.88
CA SER A 10 33.05 32.02 16.23
C SER A 10 34.51 31.70 16.56
N ILE A 11 35.02 30.54 16.14
CA ILE A 11 36.42 30.15 16.31
C ILE A 11 37.33 31.05 15.47
N ILE A 12 36.96 31.34 14.20
CA ILE A 12 37.72 32.22 13.32
C ILE A 12 37.82 33.63 13.93
N LEU A 13 36.71 34.18 14.44
CA LEU A 13 36.70 35.47 15.13
C LEU A 13 37.55 35.48 16.38
N ALA A 14 37.55 34.41 17.14
CA ALA A 14 38.40 34.26 18.34
C ALA A 14 39.90 34.20 17.98
N VAL A 15 40.26 33.55 16.88
CA VAL A 15 41.64 33.52 16.40
C VAL A 15 42.07 34.88 15.83
N LEU A 16 41.20 35.53 15.06
CA LEU A 16 41.48 36.91 14.57
C LEU A 16 41.62 37.91 15.72
N GLY A 17 40.93 37.76 16.81
CA GLY A 17 41.03 38.58 18.01
C GLY A 17 42.41 38.52 18.72
N ILE A 18 43.23 37.53 18.45
CA ILE A 18 44.59 37.42 19.01
C ILE A 18 45.48 38.58 18.53
N LEU A 19 45.37 38.97 17.28
CA LEU A 19 46.20 40.04 16.70
C LEU A 19 46.04 41.40 17.42
N PRO A 20 44.80 41.91 17.64
CA PRO A 20 44.61 43.15 18.37
C PRO A 20 45.03 43.03 19.85
N ILE A 21 44.92 41.83 20.47
CA ILE A 21 45.37 41.63 21.85
C ILE A 21 46.92 41.70 21.97
N VAL A 22 47.63 41.08 21.04
CA VAL A 22 49.08 41.14 20.94
C VAL A 22 49.54 42.60 20.70
N TRP A 23 48.90 43.28 19.76
CA TRP A 23 49.17 44.69 19.46
C TRP A 23 48.92 45.58 20.70
N LEU A 24 47.79 45.40 21.42
CA LEU A 24 47.46 46.12 22.63
C LEU A 24 48.49 45.84 23.75
N GLY A 25 48.95 44.60 23.85
CA GLY A 25 49.97 44.19 24.80
C GLY A 25 51.32 44.85 24.57
N LEU A 26 51.72 44.99 23.31
CA LEU A 26 52.95 45.70 22.94
C LEU A 26 52.86 47.20 23.23
N LEU A 27 51.70 47.81 23.02
CA LEU A 27 51.43 49.21 23.30
C LEU A 27 51.45 49.56 24.81
N ILE A 28 50.90 48.68 25.66
CA ILE A 28 50.80 48.90 27.10
C ILE A 28 52.09 48.54 27.81
N ALA A 29 52.93 47.69 27.23
CA ALA A 29 54.12 47.15 27.89
C ALA A 29 55.05 48.21 28.53
N PRO A 30 55.35 49.38 27.91
CA PRO A 30 56.17 50.39 28.54
C PRO A 30 55.60 51.00 29.82
N SER A 31 54.24 50.99 29.93
CA SER A 31 53.50 51.61 31.03
C SER A 31 53.38 50.71 32.25
N VAL A 32 53.69 49.43 32.13
CA VAL A 32 53.55 48.43 33.24
C VAL A 32 54.58 48.64 34.34
N LYS A 33 55.72 49.27 34.06
CA LYS A 33 56.75 49.54 35.06
C LYS A 33 56.29 50.46 36.19
N GLY A 34 55.24 51.28 35.97
CA GLY A 34 54.70 52.20 36.96
C GLY A 34 53.61 51.62 37.90
N GLY A 35 53.23 50.35 37.72
CA GLY A 35 52.18 49.69 38.49
C GLY A 35 50.77 49.96 37.95
N LEU A 36 49.75 49.27 38.54
CA LEU A 36 48.34 49.33 38.15
C LEU A 36 47.72 50.75 38.07
N PRO A 37 48.05 51.72 38.94
CA PRO A 37 47.48 53.08 38.90
C PRO A 37 47.91 53.90 37.66
N GLU A 38 49.06 53.57 37.10
CA GLU A 38 49.60 54.32 35.94
C GLU A 38 49.21 53.75 34.59
N ILE A 39 48.67 52.55 34.55
CA ILE A 39 48.22 51.87 33.31
C ILE A 39 47.07 52.64 32.65
N LEU A 40 46.08 53.14 33.40
CA LEU A 40 44.92 53.84 32.87
C LEU A 40 45.25 55.20 32.22
N PRO A 41 46.02 56.09 32.89
CA PRO A 41 46.49 57.36 32.29
C PRO A 41 47.39 57.11 31.07
N SER A 42 48.27 56.14 31.16
CA SER A 42 49.20 55.81 30.06
C SER A 42 48.47 55.23 28.85
N LEU A 43 47.37 54.48 29.04
CA LEU A 43 46.54 53.95 27.97
C LEU A 43 45.93 55.10 27.14
N MET A 44 45.50 56.18 27.79
CA MET A 44 44.97 57.36 27.09
C MET A 44 46.07 58.08 26.25
N ASN A 45 47.27 58.14 26.75
CA ASN A 45 48.40 58.75 26.00
C ASN A 45 48.89 57.87 24.85
N VAL A 46 48.88 56.54 25.03
CA VAL A 46 49.24 55.56 23.97
C VAL A 46 48.22 55.51 22.86
N MET A 47 46.94 55.74 23.16
CA MET A 47 45.88 55.80 22.13
C MET A 47 45.98 57.05 21.22
N SER A 48 46.75 58.07 21.58
CA SER A 48 47.01 59.23 20.72
C SER A 48 47.97 58.92 19.55
N ASP A 49 48.85 57.91 19.72
CA ASP A 49 49.73 57.41 18.64
C ASP A 49 49.76 55.87 18.65
N PRO A 50 48.72 55.21 18.05
CA PRO A 50 48.48 53.77 18.17
C PRO A 50 49.47 52.88 17.42
N PHE A 51 50.32 53.45 16.58
CA PHE A 51 51.29 52.71 15.75
C PHE A 51 52.71 52.78 16.28
N HIS A 52 52.98 53.60 17.32
CA HIS A 52 54.28 53.70 17.95
C HIS A 52 54.53 52.60 18.97
N ILE A 53 55.14 51.49 18.55
CA ILE A 53 55.45 50.33 19.39
C ILE A 53 56.89 50.44 19.90
N VAL A 54 57.04 50.52 21.22
CA VAL A 54 58.36 50.50 21.88
C VAL A 54 58.56 49.14 22.57
N LEU A 55 59.55 48.39 22.09
CA LEU A 55 59.88 47.09 22.68
C LEU A 55 60.71 47.31 23.96
N CYS A 56 60.24 46.75 25.08
CA CYS A 56 60.92 46.77 26.40
C CYS A 56 61.00 45.33 26.95
N GLU A 57 61.84 45.14 28.02
CA GLU A 57 62.04 43.82 28.63
C GLU A 57 60.74 43.17 29.11
N ASP A 58 59.73 43.96 29.49
CA ASP A 58 58.44 43.48 29.97
C ASP A 58 57.39 43.27 28.86
N SER A 59 57.73 43.59 27.61
CA SER A 59 56.80 43.44 26.45
C SER A 59 56.28 42.01 26.32
N VAL A 60 57.15 41.00 26.42
CA VAL A 60 56.78 39.60 26.31
C VAL A 60 55.87 39.16 27.45
N LYS A 61 56.19 39.60 28.70
CA LYS A 61 55.38 39.27 29.88
C LYS A 61 53.97 39.87 29.76
N THR A 62 53.87 41.14 29.37
CA THR A 62 52.59 41.85 29.25
C THR A 62 51.71 41.22 28.19
N VAL A 63 52.26 40.86 27.02
CA VAL A 63 51.55 40.17 25.94
C VAL A 63 51.04 38.79 26.41
N LEU A 64 51.91 38.03 27.13
CA LEU A 64 51.51 36.71 27.65
C LEU A 64 50.37 36.81 28.65
N VAL A 65 50.40 37.80 29.56
CA VAL A 65 49.32 38.01 30.54
C VAL A 65 48.02 38.38 29.83
N LEU A 66 48.06 39.28 28.86
CA LEU A 66 46.85 39.65 28.12
C LEU A 66 46.31 38.50 27.26
N LEU A 67 47.14 37.68 26.65
CA LEU A 67 46.72 36.47 25.92
C LEU A 67 46.10 35.46 26.86
N LEU A 68 46.64 35.32 28.09
CA LEU A 68 46.05 34.42 29.10
C LEU A 68 44.70 34.94 29.56
N CYS A 69 44.54 36.24 29.82
CA CYS A 69 43.24 36.85 30.14
C CYS A 69 42.24 36.72 29.00
N TYR A 70 42.69 36.92 27.76
CA TYR A 70 41.88 36.73 26.58
C TYR A 70 41.44 35.27 26.43
N GLY A 71 42.36 34.31 26.60
CA GLY A 71 42.06 32.89 26.57
C GLY A 71 41.07 32.49 27.66
N MET A 72 41.22 33.01 28.88
CA MET A 72 40.23 32.81 29.96
C MET A 72 38.88 33.41 29.59
N GLY A 73 38.81 34.61 29.06
CA GLY A 73 37.59 35.27 28.59
C GLY A 73 36.88 34.46 27.51
N ILE A 74 37.61 33.94 26.51
CA ILE A 74 37.09 33.04 25.48
C ILE A 74 36.63 31.72 26.14
N GLY A 75 37.41 31.14 27.05
CA GLY A 75 37.03 29.91 27.78
C GLY A 75 35.72 30.08 28.55
N ILE A 76 35.55 31.19 29.27
CA ILE A 76 34.29 31.54 29.94
C ILE A 76 33.16 31.73 28.91
N TYR A 77 33.38 32.41 27.81
CA TYR A 77 32.38 32.62 26.76
C TYR A 77 31.90 31.29 26.20
N PHE A 78 32.81 30.38 25.81
CA PHE A 78 32.42 29.07 25.31
C PHE A 78 31.83 28.15 26.38
N SER A 79 32.28 28.23 27.64
CA SER A 79 31.74 27.46 28.75
C SER A 79 30.35 27.92 29.18
N THR A 80 30.08 29.21 29.14
CA THR A 80 28.78 29.79 29.50
C THR A 80 27.79 29.84 28.32
N ARG A 81 28.26 29.53 27.14
CA ARG A 81 27.41 29.49 25.92
C ARG A 81 26.41 28.35 26.03
N ARG A 82 25.24 28.66 26.58
CA ARG A 82 24.12 27.71 26.63
C ARG A 82 23.61 27.47 25.24
N ASN A 83 23.34 26.18 24.89
CA ASN A 83 22.74 25.77 23.64
C ASN A 83 21.24 26.13 23.62
N TYR A 84 20.90 27.38 23.48
CA TYR A 84 19.53 27.82 23.32
C TYR A 84 19.05 27.50 21.90
N ARG A 85 18.04 26.63 21.76
CA ARG A 85 17.20 26.53 20.57
C ARG A 85 16.10 27.57 20.71
N ARG A 86 16.36 28.81 20.44
CA ARG A 86 15.35 29.88 20.53
C ARG A 86 14.14 29.54 19.67
N ARG A 87 12.94 29.52 20.27
CA ARG A 87 11.64 29.15 19.69
C ARG A 87 11.54 27.68 19.24
N GLU A 88 12.41 26.82 19.74
CA GLU A 88 12.36 25.35 19.53
C GLU A 88 12.63 24.62 20.84
N GLU A 89 12.50 25.29 22.00
CA GLU A 89 12.84 24.76 23.33
C GLU A 89 11.96 23.55 23.70
N HIS A 90 10.69 23.60 23.31
CA HIS A 90 9.68 22.56 23.59
C HIS A 90 9.26 21.75 22.37
N GLY A 91 9.65 22.21 21.18
CA GLY A 91 9.35 21.53 19.91
C GLY A 91 9.60 22.42 18.71
N SER A 92 9.90 21.80 17.58
CA SER A 92 10.21 22.49 16.29
C SER A 92 9.18 22.21 15.22
N ALA A 93 7.99 21.70 15.60
CA ALA A 93 6.93 21.41 14.66
C ALA A 93 6.45 22.70 13.96
N LYS A 94 6.19 22.59 12.69
CA LYS A 94 5.66 23.69 11.85
C LYS A 94 5.06 23.12 10.58
N TRP A 95 4.16 23.87 9.97
CA TRP A 95 3.60 23.52 8.67
C TRP A 95 4.63 23.68 7.56
N GLY A 96 4.67 22.69 6.66
CA GLY A 96 5.41 22.74 5.41
C GLY A 96 4.66 23.56 4.34
N ASN A 97 5.37 23.90 3.28
CA ASN A 97 4.80 24.61 2.14
C ASN A 97 4.48 23.63 1.00
N ALA A 98 3.18 23.48 0.67
CA ALA A 98 2.69 22.57 -0.37
C ALA A 98 3.38 22.78 -1.72
N LYS A 99 3.57 24.03 -2.16
CA LYS A 99 4.21 24.35 -3.43
C LYS A 99 5.70 23.99 -3.44
N ALA A 100 6.38 24.14 -2.32
CA ALA A 100 7.79 23.75 -2.20
C ALA A 100 7.95 22.23 -2.26
N VAL A 101 7.07 21.48 -1.60
CA VAL A 101 7.00 20.01 -1.64
C VAL A 101 6.68 19.53 -3.06
N ASP A 102 5.67 20.11 -3.72
CA ASP A 102 5.36 19.80 -5.12
C ASP A 102 6.56 20.01 -6.05
N LYS A 103 7.20 21.18 -5.95
CA LYS A 103 8.40 21.48 -6.77
C LYS A 103 9.52 20.46 -6.58
N LYS A 104 9.66 19.91 -5.37
CA LYS A 104 10.70 18.93 -5.02
C LYS A 104 10.39 17.54 -5.58
N TYR A 105 9.12 17.12 -5.55
CA TYR A 105 8.73 15.73 -5.83
C TYR A 105 8.02 15.52 -7.16
N ARG A 106 7.44 16.56 -7.76
CA ARG A 106 6.76 16.43 -9.06
C ARG A 106 7.72 16.01 -10.16
N GLN A 107 7.19 15.26 -11.11
CA GLN A 107 7.86 14.78 -12.30
C GLN A 107 7.13 15.29 -13.55
N ASN A 108 7.84 15.38 -14.67
CA ASN A 108 7.29 15.63 -15.99
C ASN A 108 7.39 14.35 -16.84
N PRO A 109 6.38 14.05 -17.65
CA PRO A 109 5.12 14.77 -17.87
C PRO A 109 4.15 14.69 -16.67
N PRO A 110 3.16 15.61 -16.55
CA PRO A 110 2.23 15.66 -15.41
C PRO A 110 1.50 14.34 -15.09
N PRO A 111 1.09 13.50 -16.05
CA PRO A 111 0.47 12.20 -15.75
C PRO A 111 1.37 11.25 -14.96
N GLU A 112 2.70 11.35 -15.05
CA GLU A 112 3.63 10.48 -14.31
C GLU A 112 3.76 10.81 -12.82
N ASN A 113 2.67 11.28 -12.21
CA ASN A 113 2.64 11.61 -10.79
C ASN A 113 1.43 11.00 -10.12
N LYS A 114 1.59 10.65 -8.84
CA LYS A 114 0.47 10.46 -7.92
C LYS A 114 -0.05 11.84 -7.47
N LEU A 115 -1.36 11.97 -7.39
CA LEU A 115 -2.04 13.14 -6.88
C LEU A 115 -2.34 12.94 -5.39
N MET A 116 -1.73 13.76 -4.55
CA MET A 116 -1.88 13.66 -3.10
C MET A 116 -2.87 14.68 -2.56
N THR A 117 -2.72 15.94 -2.96
CA THR A 117 -3.60 17.06 -2.60
C THR A 117 -3.78 17.96 -3.82
N GLN A 118 -4.52 19.06 -3.67
CA GLN A 118 -4.74 19.99 -4.79
C GLN A 118 -3.42 20.54 -5.36
N ALA A 119 -2.44 20.79 -4.51
CA ALA A 119 -1.16 21.38 -4.93
C ALA A 119 -0.01 20.36 -4.96
N VAL A 120 -0.08 19.23 -4.27
CA VAL A 120 1.05 18.31 -4.11
C VAL A 120 0.91 17.07 -4.99
N ARG A 121 1.92 16.85 -5.81
CA ARG A 121 2.11 15.68 -6.68
C ARG A 121 3.42 14.99 -6.35
N ILE A 122 3.45 13.66 -6.45
CA ILE A 122 4.64 12.85 -6.22
C ILE A 122 4.92 12.01 -7.46
N GLY A 123 6.08 12.23 -8.08
CA GLY A 123 6.51 11.50 -9.27
C GLY A 123 6.73 10.02 -9.01
N LEU A 124 6.41 9.19 -10.00
CA LEU A 124 6.52 7.73 -9.92
C LEU A 124 7.96 7.20 -9.88
N ASN A 125 8.97 8.04 -10.18
CA ASN A 125 10.37 7.64 -10.11
C ASN A 125 10.88 7.61 -8.65
N GLY A 126 10.57 6.53 -7.93
CA GLY A 126 11.02 6.33 -6.54
C GLY A 126 12.54 6.26 -6.36
N LYS A 127 13.30 5.94 -7.42
CA LYS A 127 14.77 5.95 -7.37
C LYS A 127 15.30 7.39 -7.26
N LYS A 128 14.72 8.34 -8.01
CA LYS A 128 15.08 9.77 -7.98
C LYS A 128 14.86 10.38 -6.60
N HIS A 129 13.76 10.05 -5.95
CA HIS A 129 13.36 10.61 -4.67
C HIS A 129 13.81 9.79 -3.46
N ARG A 130 14.39 8.60 -3.69
CA ARG A 130 14.83 7.63 -2.66
C ARG A 130 13.71 7.26 -1.68
N ARG A 131 12.47 7.15 -2.19
CA ARG A 131 11.27 6.81 -1.43
C ARG A 131 10.58 5.61 -2.02
N ASN A 132 9.82 4.90 -1.21
CA ASN A 132 8.80 4.01 -1.76
C ASN A 132 7.58 4.87 -2.19
N LEU A 133 6.68 4.25 -2.94
CA LEU A 133 5.46 4.91 -3.41
C LEU A 133 4.22 4.39 -2.65
N ASN A 134 4.45 3.63 -1.56
CA ASN A 134 3.36 3.13 -0.74
C ASN A 134 2.74 4.29 0.04
N THR A 135 1.43 4.38 -0.02
CA THR A 135 0.65 5.45 0.59
C THR A 135 -0.38 4.87 1.55
N LEU A 136 -0.44 5.38 2.76
CA LEU A 136 -1.55 5.17 3.66
C LEU A 136 -2.53 6.33 3.53
N VAL A 137 -3.79 6.04 3.25
CA VAL A 137 -4.87 7.04 3.19
C VAL A 137 -5.88 6.72 4.28
N CYS A 138 -6.13 7.68 5.15
CA CYS A 138 -7.08 7.52 6.24
C CYS A 138 -8.16 8.62 6.18
N GLY A 139 -9.42 8.19 6.15
CA GLY A 139 -10.53 9.12 6.12
C GLY A 139 -11.86 8.44 6.46
N GLY A 140 -12.62 9.04 7.36
CA GLY A 140 -13.91 8.51 7.80
C GLY A 140 -14.92 8.34 6.65
N SER A 141 -16.08 7.77 6.95
CA SER A 141 -17.18 7.71 5.99
C SER A 141 -17.56 9.12 5.55
N GLY A 142 -17.72 9.35 4.25
CA GLY A 142 -18.00 10.67 3.69
C GLY A 142 -16.79 11.62 3.60
N ALA A 143 -15.59 11.23 4.06
CA ALA A 143 -14.38 12.06 3.90
C ALA A 143 -13.90 12.16 2.43
N GLY A 144 -14.47 11.34 1.53
CA GLY A 144 -14.22 11.40 0.09
C GLY A 144 -12.95 10.67 -0.37
N LYS A 145 -12.56 9.58 0.30
CA LYS A 145 -11.42 8.73 -0.07
C LYS A 145 -11.41 8.38 -1.55
N THR A 146 -12.50 7.81 -2.03
CA THR A 146 -12.66 7.42 -3.43
C THR A 146 -12.63 8.62 -4.37
N ARG A 147 -13.36 9.70 -4.03
CA ARG A 147 -13.50 10.90 -4.87
C ARG A 147 -12.24 11.75 -4.96
N PHE A 148 -11.55 11.97 -3.82
CA PHE A 148 -10.42 12.89 -3.76
C PHE A 148 -9.05 12.23 -3.90
N TYR A 149 -8.99 10.88 -3.81
CA TYR A 149 -7.73 10.14 -3.93
C TYR A 149 -7.78 9.02 -4.96
N CYS A 150 -8.70 8.02 -4.85
CA CYS A 150 -8.71 6.86 -5.75
C CYS A 150 -8.92 7.26 -7.20
N LYS A 151 -10.08 7.87 -7.51
CA LYS A 151 -10.44 8.26 -8.89
C LYS A 151 -9.41 9.19 -9.53
N PRO A 152 -8.95 10.30 -8.88
CA PRO A 152 -7.93 11.16 -9.49
C PRO A 152 -6.63 10.43 -9.86
N ASN A 153 -6.20 9.47 -9.03
CA ASN A 153 -5.00 8.69 -9.32
C ASN A 153 -5.21 7.68 -10.45
N LEU A 154 -6.39 7.07 -10.57
CA LEU A 154 -6.75 6.23 -11.71
C LEU A 154 -6.81 7.03 -13.01
N MET A 155 -7.35 8.25 -12.95
CA MET A 155 -7.46 9.15 -14.11
C MET A 155 -6.09 9.60 -14.66
N GLN A 156 -5.01 9.47 -13.89
CA GLN A 156 -3.64 9.69 -14.38
C GLN A 156 -3.24 8.65 -15.45
N ALA A 157 -3.81 7.44 -15.42
CA ALA A 157 -3.60 6.37 -16.40
C ALA A 157 -2.11 6.10 -16.70
N ASN A 158 -1.29 6.01 -15.64
CA ASN A 158 0.17 6.02 -15.69
C ASN A 158 0.85 4.70 -15.31
N THR A 159 0.10 3.76 -14.76
CA THR A 159 0.58 2.42 -14.32
C THR A 159 -0.43 1.37 -14.72
N SER A 160 -0.13 0.09 -14.59
CA SER A 160 -1.18 -0.92 -14.47
C SER A 160 -1.80 -0.81 -13.08
N PHE A 161 -3.09 -1.11 -12.96
CA PHE A 161 -3.83 -0.92 -11.73
C PHE A 161 -4.47 -2.22 -11.25
N VAL A 162 -4.45 -2.44 -9.94
CA VAL A 162 -5.25 -3.45 -9.24
C VAL A 162 -6.11 -2.71 -8.24
N ILE A 163 -7.42 -2.75 -8.44
CA ILE A 163 -8.36 -1.91 -7.70
C ILE A 163 -9.31 -2.79 -6.90
N LEU A 164 -9.34 -2.62 -5.59
CA LEU A 164 -10.44 -3.10 -4.77
C LEU A 164 -11.56 -2.07 -4.84
N ASP A 165 -12.70 -2.47 -5.39
CA ASP A 165 -13.82 -1.58 -5.70
C ASP A 165 -15.09 -2.01 -4.96
N PRO A 166 -15.35 -1.52 -3.75
CA PRO A 166 -16.61 -1.76 -3.08
C PRO A 166 -17.77 -1.21 -3.92
N LYS A 167 -18.75 -2.08 -4.21
CA LYS A 167 -19.96 -1.75 -5.01
C LYS A 167 -19.75 -1.53 -6.51
N GLY A 168 -18.56 -1.61 -7.06
CA GLY A 168 -18.30 -1.35 -8.47
C GLY A 168 -18.48 0.12 -8.89
N GLU A 169 -18.40 1.06 -7.92
CA GLU A 169 -18.53 2.50 -8.23
C GLU A 169 -17.34 3.05 -9.00
N ILE A 170 -16.14 2.55 -8.70
CA ILE A 170 -14.91 3.05 -9.32
C ILE A 170 -14.85 2.64 -10.79
N VAL A 171 -15.06 1.35 -11.09
CA VAL A 171 -15.04 0.87 -12.48
C VAL A 171 -16.12 1.57 -13.32
N ARG A 172 -17.31 1.71 -12.77
CA ARG A 172 -18.44 2.39 -13.43
C ARG A 172 -18.09 3.82 -13.81
N ASP A 173 -17.39 4.54 -12.93
CA ASP A 173 -17.14 5.96 -13.11
C ASP A 173 -15.90 6.26 -13.97
N VAL A 174 -14.85 5.40 -13.93
CA VAL A 174 -13.58 5.66 -14.63
C VAL A 174 -13.28 4.68 -15.77
N GLY A 175 -14.04 3.58 -15.93
CA GLY A 175 -13.78 2.54 -16.93
C GLY A 175 -13.67 3.09 -18.34
N ASN A 176 -14.60 3.95 -18.78
CA ASN A 176 -14.55 4.57 -20.12
C ASN A 176 -13.28 5.39 -20.37
N LEU A 177 -12.74 6.04 -19.34
CA LEU A 177 -11.47 6.76 -19.44
C LEU A 177 -10.32 5.79 -19.63
N LEU A 178 -10.26 4.72 -18.84
CA LEU A 178 -9.18 3.73 -18.91
C LEU A 178 -9.16 3.02 -20.26
N GLU A 179 -10.31 2.58 -20.75
CA GLU A 179 -10.45 1.97 -22.07
C GLU A 179 -9.94 2.91 -23.19
N LYS A 180 -10.36 4.19 -23.19
CA LYS A 180 -9.87 5.20 -24.13
C LYS A 180 -8.37 5.49 -24.00
N LYS A 181 -7.76 5.20 -22.85
CA LYS A 181 -6.33 5.30 -22.60
C LYS A 181 -5.56 4.03 -22.97
N GLY A 182 -6.23 3.04 -23.55
CA GLY A 182 -5.65 1.78 -24.01
C GLY A 182 -5.40 0.76 -22.91
N TYR A 183 -6.21 0.80 -21.85
CA TYR A 183 -6.20 -0.25 -20.82
C TYR A 183 -7.10 -1.39 -21.21
N GLU A 184 -6.64 -2.59 -20.98
CA GLU A 184 -7.47 -3.78 -20.89
C GLU A 184 -8.13 -3.80 -19.51
N ILE A 185 -9.47 -3.79 -19.48
CA ILE A 185 -10.24 -3.79 -18.24
C ILE A 185 -10.65 -5.21 -17.92
N ARG A 186 -10.22 -5.71 -16.76
CA ARG A 186 -10.58 -7.02 -16.23
C ARG A 186 -11.33 -6.84 -14.93
N VAL A 187 -12.40 -7.59 -14.75
CA VAL A 187 -13.27 -7.41 -13.58
C VAL A 187 -13.57 -8.76 -12.96
N LEU A 188 -13.18 -8.94 -11.70
CA LEU A 188 -13.69 -10.00 -10.83
C LEU A 188 -14.87 -9.41 -10.05
N ASP A 189 -16.10 -9.71 -10.45
CA ASP A 189 -17.32 -9.17 -9.84
C ASP A 189 -17.97 -10.23 -8.93
N LEU A 190 -17.84 -10.06 -7.61
CA LEU A 190 -18.44 -10.94 -6.61
C LEU A 190 -19.87 -10.52 -6.21
N ILE A 191 -20.39 -9.44 -6.80
CA ILE A 191 -21.78 -9.00 -6.63
C ILE A 191 -22.64 -9.59 -7.75
N SER A 192 -22.17 -9.47 -9.00
CA SER A 192 -22.86 -9.97 -10.20
C SER A 192 -21.94 -10.93 -10.95
N MET A 193 -21.77 -12.15 -10.39
CA MET A 193 -20.80 -13.13 -10.90
C MET A 193 -20.99 -13.45 -12.39
N GLU A 194 -22.21 -13.33 -12.92
CA GLU A 194 -22.54 -13.53 -14.34
C GLU A 194 -21.88 -12.50 -15.27
N LYS A 195 -21.44 -11.35 -14.73
CA LYS A 195 -20.78 -10.28 -15.48
C LYS A 195 -19.27 -10.24 -15.26
N SER A 196 -18.79 -11.16 -14.47
CA SER A 196 -17.38 -11.26 -14.08
C SER A 196 -16.57 -11.96 -15.16
N HIS A 197 -15.30 -11.58 -15.28
CA HIS A 197 -14.31 -12.46 -15.88
C HIS A 197 -14.04 -13.64 -14.95
N CYS A 198 -13.81 -14.81 -15.53
CA CYS A 198 -13.50 -16.01 -14.79
C CYS A 198 -12.08 -15.96 -14.20
N TYR A 199 -11.93 -16.56 -13.01
CA TYR A 199 -10.65 -16.65 -12.31
C TYR A 199 -10.44 -18.07 -11.80
N ASN A 200 -9.55 -18.81 -12.43
CA ASN A 200 -9.18 -20.16 -12.00
C ASN A 200 -7.83 -20.15 -11.28
N PRO A 201 -7.80 -20.37 -9.94
CA PRO A 201 -6.54 -20.40 -9.19
C PRO A 201 -5.56 -21.49 -9.62
N PHE A 202 -6.00 -22.56 -10.30
CA PHE A 202 -5.12 -23.65 -10.72
C PHE A 202 -4.16 -23.23 -11.84
N VAL A 203 -4.55 -22.30 -12.70
CA VAL A 203 -3.71 -21.78 -13.79
C VAL A 203 -2.40 -21.15 -13.28
N TYR A 204 -2.38 -20.70 -12.04
CA TYR A 204 -1.24 -20.03 -11.41
C TYR A 204 -0.42 -20.93 -10.49
N LEU A 205 -0.61 -22.25 -10.58
CA LEU A 205 0.19 -23.24 -9.87
C LEU A 205 1.34 -23.69 -10.78
N HIS A 206 2.56 -23.27 -10.48
CA HIS A 206 3.75 -23.62 -11.25
C HIS A 206 4.70 -24.54 -10.48
N SER A 207 4.47 -24.71 -9.20
CA SER A 207 5.33 -25.53 -8.32
C SER A 207 4.54 -26.11 -7.15
N ASP A 208 5.12 -27.16 -6.52
CA ASP A 208 4.57 -27.73 -5.28
C ASP A 208 4.34 -26.69 -4.19
N ASN A 209 5.20 -25.66 -4.12
CA ASN A 209 5.05 -24.60 -3.14
C ASN A 209 3.80 -23.75 -3.40
N ASP A 210 3.39 -23.58 -4.65
CA ASP A 210 2.21 -22.79 -4.99
C ASP A 210 0.94 -23.52 -4.59
N VAL A 211 0.90 -24.85 -4.74
CA VAL A 211 -0.17 -25.70 -4.21
C VAL A 211 -0.30 -25.52 -2.70
N GLN A 212 0.82 -25.61 -1.95
CA GLN A 212 0.78 -25.43 -0.49
C GLN A 212 0.33 -24.03 -0.08
N ARG A 213 0.71 -23.01 -0.83
CA ARG A 213 0.24 -21.62 -0.58
C ARG A 213 -1.25 -21.46 -0.87
N LEU A 214 -1.73 -22.05 -1.97
CA LEU A 214 -3.16 -22.05 -2.31
C LEU A 214 -3.97 -22.67 -1.17
N VAL A 215 -3.63 -23.89 -0.76
CA VAL A 215 -4.31 -24.62 0.31
C VAL A 215 -4.27 -23.83 1.63
N THR A 216 -3.09 -23.36 2.02
CA THR A 216 -2.92 -22.58 3.26
C THR A 216 -3.76 -21.31 3.25
N ASN A 217 -3.75 -20.56 2.14
CA ASN A 217 -4.53 -19.32 2.02
C ASN A 217 -6.04 -19.61 2.04
N LEU A 218 -6.50 -20.65 1.34
CA LEU A 218 -7.90 -21.04 1.34
C LEU A 218 -8.40 -21.37 2.75
N PHE A 219 -7.66 -22.20 3.50
CA PHE A 219 -8.05 -22.54 4.88
C PHE A 219 -8.09 -21.30 5.78
N LYS A 220 -7.12 -20.40 5.68
CA LYS A 220 -7.11 -19.16 6.46
C LYS A 220 -8.27 -18.24 6.13
N SER A 221 -8.49 -18.02 4.84
CA SER A 221 -9.51 -17.07 4.37
C SER A 221 -10.95 -17.58 4.54
N THR A 222 -11.13 -18.91 4.67
CA THR A 222 -12.43 -19.53 4.93
C THR A 222 -12.66 -19.84 6.43
N THR A 223 -11.67 -19.57 7.30
CA THR A 223 -11.87 -19.75 8.76
C THR A 223 -12.76 -18.63 9.31
N PRO A 224 -13.89 -18.94 9.98
CA PRO A 224 -14.74 -17.91 10.56
C PRO A 224 -13.99 -17.08 11.61
N LYS A 225 -14.14 -15.75 11.55
CA LYS A 225 -13.51 -14.84 12.52
C LYS A 225 -13.99 -15.15 13.94
N GLY A 226 -13.05 -15.40 14.85
CA GLY A 226 -13.36 -15.72 16.25
C GLY A 226 -13.54 -17.20 16.57
N SER A 227 -13.59 -18.09 15.59
CA SER A 227 -13.50 -19.53 15.80
C SER A 227 -12.03 -19.96 15.78
N GLN A 228 -11.36 -19.89 16.93
CA GLN A 228 -10.19 -20.74 17.09
C GLN A 228 -10.68 -22.17 17.24
N SER A 229 -10.39 -23.03 16.27
CA SER A 229 -10.57 -24.47 16.43
C SER A 229 -9.79 -24.87 17.68
N ASN A 230 -10.49 -25.38 18.70
CA ASN A 230 -9.84 -25.89 19.91
C ASN A 230 -8.90 -27.07 19.62
N ASP A 231 -9.03 -27.69 18.45
CA ASP A 231 -8.21 -28.80 17.98
C ASP A 231 -7.78 -28.57 16.52
N PRO A 232 -6.52 -28.17 16.28
CA PRO A 232 -5.98 -27.96 14.94
C PRO A 232 -5.89 -29.23 14.10
N PHE A 233 -6.12 -30.42 14.70
CA PHE A 233 -6.06 -31.70 14.02
C PHE A 233 -7.00 -31.75 12.80
N TRP A 234 -8.25 -31.31 12.95
CA TRP A 234 -9.26 -31.39 11.90
C TRP A 234 -8.91 -30.54 10.68
N ASP A 235 -8.52 -29.29 10.92
CA ASP A 235 -8.12 -28.38 9.83
C ASP A 235 -6.82 -28.86 9.16
N THR A 236 -5.85 -29.36 9.92
CA THR A 236 -4.62 -29.91 9.37
C THR A 236 -4.89 -31.14 8.51
N SER A 237 -5.70 -32.06 9.00
CA SER A 237 -6.04 -33.29 8.26
C SER A 237 -6.89 -33.00 7.01
N ALA A 238 -7.83 -32.06 7.10
CA ALA A 238 -8.61 -31.61 5.94
C ALA A 238 -7.71 -30.91 4.90
N SER A 239 -6.70 -30.15 5.34
CA SER A 239 -5.72 -29.54 4.42
C SER A 239 -4.84 -30.57 3.73
N MET A 240 -4.52 -31.70 4.38
CA MET A 240 -3.81 -32.83 3.75
C MET A 240 -4.64 -33.45 2.64
N LEU A 241 -5.93 -33.71 2.89
CA LEU A 241 -6.84 -34.23 1.87
C LEU A 241 -6.93 -33.26 0.68
N LEU A 242 -7.19 -31.96 0.94
CA LEU A 242 -7.23 -30.97 -0.13
C LEU A 242 -5.91 -30.91 -0.91
N SER A 243 -4.77 -30.97 -0.22
CA SER A 243 -3.47 -31.00 -0.91
C SER A 243 -3.34 -32.21 -1.83
N ALA A 244 -3.80 -33.39 -1.39
CA ALA A 244 -3.77 -34.61 -2.21
C ALA A 244 -4.61 -34.42 -3.49
N LEU A 245 -5.83 -33.86 -3.36
CA LEU A 245 -6.74 -33.64 -4.49
C LEU A 245 -6.17 -32.59 -5.46
N VAL A 246 -5.67 -31.46 -4.94
CA VAL A 246 -5.10 -30.40 -5.79
C VAL A 246 -3.82 -30.87 -6.50
N TYR A 247 -2.93 -31.62 -5.82
CA TYR A 247 -1.76 -32.20 -6.48
C TYR A 247 -2.13 -33.22 -7.54
N TYR A 248 -3.15 -34.06 -7.28
CA TYR A 248 -3.64 -34.99 -8.29
C TYR A 248 -4.12 -34.25 -9.54
N LEU A 249 -5.02 -33.27 -9.37
CA LEU A 249 -5.54 -32.49 -10.50
C LEU A 249 -4.43 -31.74 -11.24
N HIS A 250 -3.49 -31.14 -10.51
CA HIS A 250 -2.43 -30.34 -11.11
C HIS A 250 -1.47 -31.17 -12.00
N TYR A 251 -1.18 -32.43 -11.63
CA TYR A 251 -0.20 -33.23 -12.34
C TYR A 251 -0.79 -34.30 -13.25
N GLU A 252 -1.98 -34.78 -12.97
CA GLU A 252 -2.57 -35.94 -13.66
C GLU A 252 -3.81 -35.60 -14.50
N ALA A 253 -4.54 -34.55 -14.14
CA ALA A 253 -5.75 -34.17 -14.85
C ALA A 253 -5.48 -33.25 -16.05
N PRO A 254 -6.28 -33.31 -17.12
CA PRO A 254 -6.24 -32.35 -18.20
C PRO A 254 -6.57 -30.92 -17.70
N GLU A 255 -6.13 -29.89 -18.44
CA GLU A 255 -6.24 -28.51 -17.99
C GLU A 255 -7.68 -28.05 -17.72
N ASP A 256 -8.65 -28.53 -18.44
CA ASP A 256 -10.07 -28.22 -18.28
C ASP A 256 -10.69 -28.81 -17.00
N GLU A 257 -10.08 -29.85 -16.45
CA GLU A 257 -10.46 -30.45 -15.16
C GLU A 257 -9.72 -29.86 -13.96
N GLN A 258 -8.70 -29.04 -14.18
CA GLN A 258 -7.92 -28.40 -13.13
C GLN A 258 -8.68 -27.20 -12.54
N ASN A 259 -9.66 -27.45 -11.69
CA ASN A 259 -10.51 -26.42 -11.07
C ASN A 259 -11.16 -26.91 -9.76
N PHE A 260 -11.80 -25.98 -9.03
CA PHE A 260 -12.46 -26.33 -7.77
C PHE A 260 -13.75 -27.13 -7.93
N ALA A 261 -14.42 -27.07 -9.09
CA ALA A 261 -15.59 -27.93 -9.34
C ALA A 261 -15.16 -29.40 -9.33
N MET A 262 -14.04 -29.72 -9.99
CA MET A 262 -13.50 -31.08 -9.99
C MET A 262 -13.00 -31.51 -8.61
N VAL A 263 -12.42 -30.58 -7.79
CA VAL A 263 -12.11 -30.89 -6.38
C VAL A 263 -13.35 -31.32 -5.61
N MET A 264 -14.50 -30.66 -5.85
CA MET A 264 -15.76 -31.02 -5.20
C MET A 264 -16.29 -32.38 -5.66
N GLU A 265 -16.18 -32.71 -6.92
CA GLU A 265 -16.53 -34.03 -7.45
C GLU A 265 -15.65 -35.13 -6.87
N MET A 266 -14.34 -34.93 -6.82
CA MET A 266 -13.41 -35.87 -6.17
C MET A 266 -13.71 -36.05 -4.67
N LEU A 267 -14.09 -34.97 -3.98
CA LEU A 267 -14.48 -35.05 -2.57
C LEU A 267 -15.77 -35.82 -2.37
N GLN A 268 -16.75 -35.73 -3.27
CA GLN A 268 -17.94 -36.54 -3.27
C GLN A 268 -17.61 -38.01 -3.56
N ALA A 269 -16.68 -38.29 -4.49
CA ALA A 269 -16.19 -39.62 -4.79
C ALA A 269 -15.42 -40.28 -3.62
N ALA A 270 -15.01 -39.48 -2.62
CA ALA A 270 -14.40 -39.98 -1.38
C ALA A 270 -15.40 -40.51 -0.36
N ALA A 271 -16.70 -40.45 -0.63
CA ALA A 271 -17.73 -40.80 0.34
C ALA A 271 -17.60 -42.26 0.84
N ILE A 272 -17.66 -42.43 2.15
CA ILE A 272 -17.63 -43.76 2.82
C ILE A 272 -19.05 -44.20 3.09
N ASP A 273 -19.51 -45.24 2.39
CA ASP A 273 -20.89 -45.74 2.47
C ASP A 273 -21.18 -46.45 3.78
N ASN A 274 -20.24 -47.26 4.27
CA ASN A 274 -20.41 -48.05 5.50
C ASN A 274 -19.18 -47.86 6.42
N GLU A 275 -19.41 -47.37 7.65
CA GLU A 275 -18.36 -47.18 8.64
C GLU A 275 -17.85 -48.48 9.28
N GLU A 276 -18.72 -49.55 9.30
CA GLU A 276 -18.39 -50.84 9.91
C GLU A 276 -17.64 -51.78 8.94
N ASP A 277 -17.93 -51.67 7.64
CA ASP A 277 -17.25 -52.44 6.57
C ASP A 277 -16.93 -51.50 5.38
N PRO A 278 -15.91 -50.65 5.51
CA PRO A 278 -15.59 -49.65 4.50
C PRO A 278 -15.04 -50.33 3.22
N ARG A 279 -15.78 -50.22 2.13
CA ARG A 279 -15.29 -50.58 0.80
C ARG A 279 -14.45 -49.43 0.23
N PRO A 280 -13.45 -49.74 -0.63
CA PRO A 280 -12.74 -48.70 -1.33
C PRO A 280 -13.69 -47.75 -2.07
N SER A 281 -13.57 -46.45 -1.82
CA SER A 281 -14.32 -45.44 -2.54
C SER A 281 -13.78 -45.28 -3.98
N PRO A 282 -14.50 -44.67 -4.90
CA PRO A 282 -13.97 -44.35 -6.22
C PRO A 282 -12.67 -43.54 -6.15
N LEU A 283 -12.54 -42.66 -5.16
CA LEU A 283 -11.31 -41.91 -4.91
C LEU A 283 -10.16 -42.83 -4.48
N ASP A 284 -10.42 -43.83 -3.62
CA ASP A 284 -9.41 -44.82 -3.21
C ASP A 284 -8.88 -45.58 -4.42
N CYS A 285 -9.77 -46.00 -5.35
CA CYS A 285 -9.38 -46.67 -6.59
C CYS A 285 -8.48 -45.77 -7.46
N LEU A 286 -8.85 -44.50 -7.61
CA LEU A 286 -8.08 -43.52 -8.39
C LEU A 286 -6.64 -43.36 -7.84
N PHE A 287 -6.49 -43.24 -6.53
CA PHE A 287 -5.18 -43.14 -5.89
C PHE A 287 -4.41 -44.48 -5.89
N ALA A 288 -5.10 -45.62 -5.87
CA ALA A 288 -4.47 -46.91 -6.03
C ALA A 288 -3.91 -47.11 -7.43
N ASP A 289 -4.62 -46.68 -8.45
CA ASP A 289 -4.14 -46.72 -9.85
C ASP A 289 -2.91 -45.80 -10.00
N LEU A 290 -2.94 -44.61 -9.43
CA LEU A 290 -1.77 -43.70 -9.39
C LEU A 290 -0.57 -44.35 -8.67
N GLU A 291 -0.81 -45.10 -7.58
CA GLU A 291 0.26 -45.76 -6.83
C GLU A 291 0.93 -46.86 -7.65
N LEU A 292 0.16 -47.55 -8.48
CA LEU A 292 0.70 -48.58 -9.40
C LEU A 292 1.56 -47.95 -10.51
N ASP A 293 1.17 -46.79 -11.03
CA ASP A 293 1.86 -46.11 -12.12
C ASP A 293 3.06 -45.28 -11.62
N ARG A 294 2.85 -44.50 -10.56
CA ARG A 294 3.84 -43.54 -10.01
C ARG A 294 3.90 -43.58 -8.47
N PRO A 295 4.53 -44.57 -7.85
CA PRO A 295 4.52 -44.83 -6.40
C PRO A 295 5.08 -43.69 -5.54
N ASP A 296 5.95 -42.84 -6.10
CA ASP A 296 6.58 -41.69 -5.43
C ASP A 296 5.86 -40.37 -5.64
N HIS A 297 4.69 -40.38 -6.29
CA HIS A 297 3.94 -39.16 -6.60
C HIS A 297 3.60 -38.36 -5.34
N ILE A 298 3.71 -37.02 -5.39
CA ILE A 298 3.48 -36.16 -4.23
C ILE A 298 2.05 -36.26 -3.70
N ALA A 299 1.05 -36.36 -4.56
CA ALA A 299 -0.36 -36.52 -4.18
C ALA A 299 -0.56 -37.75 -3.27
N LEU A 300 0.12 -38.87 -3.58
CA LEU A 300 0.06 -40.09 -2.76
C LEU A 300 0.59 -39.89 -1.35
N LYS A 301 1.66 -39.07 -1.17
CA LYS A 301 2.21 -38.79 0.16
C LYS A 301 1.20 -38.13 1.06
N TYR A 302 0.45 -37.15 0.51
CA TYR A 302 -0.61 -36.45 1.24
C TYR A 302 -1.85 -37.35 1.44
N TYR A 303 -2.21 -38.12 0.41
CA TYR A 303 -3.34 -39.06 0.49
C TYR A 303 -3.11 -40.14 1.54
N ARG A 304 -1.96 -40.80 1.53
CA ARG A 304 -1.57 -41.81 2.53
C ARG A 304 -1.56 -41.21 3.94
N SER A 305 -1.10 -39.98 4.13
CA SER A 305 -1.11 -39.28 5.42
C SER A 305 -2.54 -39.06 5.92
N TYR A 306 -3.43 -38.65 5.04
CA TYR A 306 -4.85 -38.51 5.33
C TYR A 306 -5.48 -39.90 5.66
N HIS A 307 -5.20 -40.93 4.88
CA HIS A 307 -5.84 -42.25 4.92
C HIS A 307 -5.39 -43.14 6.09
N THR A 308 -4.48 -42.68 6.96
CA THR A 308 -4.06 -43.42 8.17
C THR A 308 -5.13 -43.50 9.27
N GLY A 309 -6.18 -42.70 9.16
CA GLY A 309 -7.27 -42.65 10.15
C GLY A 309 -8.24 -43.81 10.06
N SER A 310 -9.08 -44.01 11.12
CA SER A 310 -10.22 -44.91 11.04
C SER A 310 -11.30 -44.36 10.10
N ALA A 311 -12.17 -45.21 9.55
CA ALA A 311 -13.26 -44.81 8.64
C ALA A 311 -14.09 -43.65 9.21
N LYS A 312 -14.42 -43.69 10.53
CA LYS A 312 -15.14 -42.62 11.22
C LYS A 312 -14.34 -41.30 11.23
N THR A 313 -13.00 -41.36 11.43
CA THR A 313 -12.12 -40.18 11.41
C THR A 313 -12.04 -39.59 10.00
N LEU A 314 -11.87 -40.44 8.98
CA LEU A 314 -11.83 -40.04 7.58
C LEU A 314 -13.11 -39.30 7.17
N LYS A 315 -14.28 -39.86 7.53
CA LYS A 315 -15.58 -39.21 7.27
C LYS A 315 -15.68 -37.82 7.93
N SER A 316 -15.20 -37.69 9.17
CA SER A 316 -15.18 -36.39 9.86
C SER A 316 -14.25 -35.38 9.16
N ILE A 317 -13.10 -35.83 8.65
CA ILE A 317 -12.18 -35.00 7.88
C ILE A 317 -12.82 -34.56 6.56
N GLN A 318 -13.49 -35.47 5.85
CA GLN A 318 -14.23 -35.14 4.61
C GLN A 318 -15.31 -34.10 4.84
N ILE A 319 -16.09 -34.24 5.93
CA ILE A 319 -17.12 -33.28 6.32
C ILE A 319 -16.48 -31.90 6.64
N THR A 320 -15.33 -31.90 7.32
CA THR A 320 -14.62 -30.67 7.63
C THR A 320 -14.15 -29.96 6.35
N LEU A 321 -13.59 -30.70 5.39
CA LEU A 321 -13.20 -30.16 4.11
C LEU A 321 -14.40 -29.67 3.29
N ALA A 322 -15.47 -30.47 3.22
CA ALA A 322 -16.72 -30.11 2.54
C ALA A 322 -17.31 -28.80 3.10
N ALA A 323 -17.29 -28.62 4.41
CA ALA A 323 -17.76 -27.39 5.06
C ALA A 323 -16.87 -26.17 4.72
N ARG A 324 -15.55 -26.36 4.50
CA ARG A 324 -14.64 -25.28 4.06
C ARG A 324 -14.88 -24.88 2.60
N LEU A 325 -15.28 -25.85 1.76
CA LEU A 325 -15.47 -25.69 0.33
C LEU A 325 -16.95 -25.54 -0.07
N GLU A 326 -17.90 -25.49 0.90
CA GLU A 326 -19.34 -25.52 0.63
C GLU A 326 -19.80 -24.49 -0.43
N LYS A 327 -19.13 -23.34 -0.49
CA LYS A 327 -19.47 -22.25 -1.39
C LYS A 327 -19.21 -22.59 -2.86
N PHE A 328 -18.28 -23.50 -3.14
CA PHE A 328 -18.01 -23.97 -4.50
C PHE A 328 -19.13 -24.90 -5.05
N ASN A 329 -20.10 -25.28 -4.21
CA ASN A 329 -21.35 -25.94 -4.67
C ASN A 329 -22.31 -24.96 -5.38
N LEU A 330 -22.09 -23.63 -5.25
CA LEU A 330 -22.90 -22.65 -5.96
C LEU A 330 -22.49 -22.65 -7.43
N GLU A 331 -23.45 -22.85 -8.34
CA GLU A 331 -23.24 -22.91 -9.77
C GLU A 331 -22.50 -21.65 -10.30
N SER A 332 -22.90 -20.46 -9.80
CA SER A 332 -22.26 -19.21 -10.17
C SER A 332 -20.78 -19.14 -9.78
N LEU A 333 -20.40 -19.67 -8.60
CA LEU A 333 -19.03 -19.69 -8.15
C LEU A 333 -18.22 -20.78 -8.86
N ALA A 334 -18.80 -21.96 -9.09
CA ALA A 334 -18.17 -23.02 -9.86
C ALA A 334 -17.86 -22.53 -11.30
N ALA A 335 -18.82 -21.89 -11.98
CA ALA A 335 -18.61 -21.30 -13.29
C ALA A 335 -17.53 -20.21 -13.27
N LEU A 336 -17.52 -19.33 -12.26
CA LEU A 336 -16.54 -18.26 -12.10
C LEU A 336 -15.10 -18.78 -11.95
N THR A 337 -14.93 -19.99 -11.37
CA THR A 337 -13.61 -20.56 -11.05
C THR A 337 -13.20 -21.72 -11.97
N CYS A 338 -13.98 -22.02 -13.01
CA CYS A 338 -13.74 -23.12 -13.93
C CYS A 338 -12.64 -22.82 -14.95
N THR A 339 -12.63 -21.61 -15.50
CA THR A 339 -11.67 -21.13 -16.50
C THR A 339 -10.96 -19.85 -16.01
N ASP A 340 -9.93 -19.40 -16.71
CA ASP A 340 -9.23 -18.16 -16.37
C ASP A 340 -9.29 -17.15 -17.53
N GLU A 341 -9.78 -15.95 -17.22
CA GLU A 341 -9.82 -14.80 -18.12
C GLU A 341 -9.04 -13.61 -17.55
N LEU A 342 -8.56 -13.74 -16.30
CA LEU A 342 -7.86 -12.64 -15.64
C LEU A 342 -6.39 -12.52 -16.07
N ASP A 343 -5.76 -13.56 -16.60
CA ASP A 343 -4.39 -13.56 -17.13
C ASP A 343 -3.42 -12.71 -16.25
N LEU A 344 -3.27 -13.12 -14.99
CA LEU A 344 -2.47 -12.38 -14.00
C LEU A 344 -1.01 -12.24 -14.42
N ALA A 345 -0.51 -13.16 -15.27
CA ALA A 345 0.87 -13.15 -15.74
C ALA A 345 1.18 -11.91 -16.59
N SER A 346 0.19 -11.38 -17.33
CA SER A 346 0.37 -10.19 -18.17
C SER A 346 0.34 -8.86 -17.41
N MET A 347 0.02 -8.89 -16.11
CA MET A 347 0.06 -7.68 -15.27
C MET A 347 1.49 -7.15 -15.16
N GLY A 348 1.66 -5.86 -15.44
CA GLY A 348 2.98 -5.21 -15.45
C GLY A 348 3.74 -5.32 -16.78
N GLU A 349 3.24 -6.09 -17.75
CA GLU A 349 3.78 -6.17 -19.13
C GLU A 349 3.00 -5.28 -20.10
N LYS A 350 1.68 -5.23 -19.93
CA LYS A 350 0.77 -4.34 -20.66
C LYS A 350 -0.07 -3.49 -19.70
N LYS A 351 -0.75 -2.49 -20.24
CA LYS A 351 -1.64 -1.64 -19.44
C LYS A 351 -2.94 -2.39 -19.12
N VAL A 352 -3.03 -2.92 -17.92
CA VAL A 352 -4.22 -3.61 -17.42
C VAL A 352 -4.78 -2.86 -16.22
N ALA A 353 -6.10 -2.79 -16.12
CA ALA A 353 -6.83 -2.35 -14.94
C ALA A 353 -7.71 -3.50 -14.44
N LEU A 354 -7.25 -4.17 -13.40
CA LEU A 354 -7.96 -5.27 -12.75
C LEU A 354 -8.80 -4.73 -11.60
N PHE A 355 -10.12 -4.88 -11.69
CA PHE A 355 -11.07 -4.50 -10.64
C PHE A 355 -11.55 -5.74 -9.92
N ALA A 356 -11.41 -5.76 -8.59
CA ALA A 356 -12.05 -6.73 -7.71
C ALA A 356 -13.25 -6.04 -7.05
N ILE A 357 -14.44 -6.33 -7.55
CA ILE A 357 -15.70 -5.78 -7.04
C ILE A 357 -16.20 -6.67 -5.91
N ILE A 358 -16.35 -6.09 -4.73
CA ILE A 358 -16.83 -6.78 -3.54
C ILE A 358 -18.08 -6.11 -2.98
N PRO A 359 -19.02 -6.87 -2.40
CA PRO A 359 -20.11 -6.26 -1.65
C PRO A 359 -19.60 -5.59 -0.37
N ASP A 360 -20.21 -4.48 0.01
CA ASP A 360 -19.85 -3.72 1.23
C ASP A 360 -20.42 -4.31 2.52
N ASN A 361 -21.49 -5.11 2.40
CA ASN A 361 -22.27 -5.66 3.51
C ASN A 361 -22.13 -7.19 3.67
N ASP A 362 -21.43 -7.87 2.74
CA ASP A 362 -21.21 -9.31 2.76
C ASP A 362 -19.74 -9.64 2.44
N THR A 363 -19.12 -10.41 3.31
CA THR A 363 -17.73 -10.85 3.14
C THR A 363 -17.61 -12.32 2.73
N SER A 364 -18.73 -12.98 2.41
CA SER A 364 -18.80 -14.43 2.19
C SER A 364 -17.89 -14.93 1.08
N PHE A 365 -17.70 -14.14 0.01
CA PHE A 365 -16.87 -14.50 -1.13
C PHE A 365 -15.51 -13.79 -1.16
N ASN A 366 -15.18 -12.97 -0.16
CA ASN A 366 -13.94 -12.20 -0.15
C ASN A 366 -12.67 -13.08 -0.05
N PHE A 367 -12.82 -14.37 0.28
CA PHE A 367 -11.71 -15.34 0.23
C PHE A 367 -11.14 -15.48 -1.19
N LEU A 368 -11.96 -15.35 -2.24
CA LEU A 368 -11.50 -15.36 -3.64
C LEU A 368 -10.55 -14.19 -3.94
N VAL A 369 -10.87 -13.00 -3.44
CA VAL A 369 -9.99 -11.82 -3.59
C VAL A 369 -8.69 -12.02 -2.81
N SER A 370 -8.74 -12.72 -1.68
CA SER A 370 -7.57 -13.10 -0.90
C SER A 370 -6.64 -14.03 -1.68
N LEU A 371 -7.21 -15.05 -2.35
CA LEU A 371 -6.48 -15.95 -3.26
C LEU A 371 -5.89 -15.17 -4.44
N LEU A 372 -6.71 -14.34 -5.09
CA LEU A 372 -6.29 -13.50 -6.21
C LEU A 372 -5.09 -12.63 -5.85
N TYR A 373 -5.13 -11.90 -4.74
CA TYR A 373 -4.01 -11.05 -4.33
C TYR A 373 -2.76 -11.83 -4.00
N THR A 374 -2.90 -12.99 -3.34
CA THR A 374 -1.75 -13.84 -3.03
C THR A 374 -1.07 -14.31 -4.31
N GLN A 375 -1.83 -14.84 -5.26
CA GLN A 375 -1.30 -15.30 -6.54
C GLN A 375 -0.77 -14.16 -7.40
N LEU A 376 -1.46 -13.03 -7.41
CA LEU A 376 -1.01 -11.86 -8.16
C LEU A 376 0.34 -11.32 -7.66
N PHE A 377 0.55 -11.20 -6.33
CA PHE A 377 1.86 -10.83 -5.80
C PHE A 377 2.94 -11.84 -6.19
N GLN A 378 2.64 -13.14 -6.17
CA GLN A 378 3.57 -14.18 -6.60
C GLN A 378 3.95 -14.04 -8.07
N GLN A 379 2.95 -13.86 -8.97
CA GLN A 379 3.16 -13.69 -10.40
C GLN A 379 3.98 -12.42 -10.70
N LEU A 380 3.63 -11.29 -10.09
CA LEU A 380 4.34 -10.03 -10.27
C LEU A 380 5.80 -10.11 -9.80
N PHE A 381 6.06 -10.77 -8.66
CA PHE A 381 7.41 -10.92 -8.16
C PHE A 381 8.22 -11.90 -8.99
N PHE A 382 7.61 -13.00 -9.42
CA PHE A 382 8.24 -13.94 -10.33
C PHE A 382 8.60 -13.27 -11.67
N SER A 383 7.66 -12.57 -12.27
CA SER A 383 7.87 -11.83 -13.54
C SER A 383 8.99 -10.78 -13.38
N ALA A 384 8.96 -9.97 -12.32
CA ALA A 384 9.98 -8.97 -12.07
C ALA A 384 11.38 -9.58 -11.90
N ASP A 385 11.49 -10.63 -11.07
CA ASP A 385 12.80 -11.18 -10.66
C ASP A 385 13.40 -12.09 -11.73
N HIS A 386 12.58 -12.92 -12.43
CA HIS A 386 13.10 -13.97 -13.33
C HIS A 386 12.97 -13.60 -14.82
N ILE A 387 11.98 -12.76 -15.18
CA ILE A 387 11.76 -12.39 -16.59
C ILE A 387 12.36 -11.03 -16.90
N HIS A 388 12.18 -10.03 -16.01
CA HIS A 388 12.50 -8.62 -16.30
C HIS A 388 13.72 -8.09 -15.54
N GLY A 389 14.54 -8.95 -14.94
CA GLY A 389 15.81 -8.54 -14.32
C GLY A 389 15.69 -7.63 -13.09
N GLY A 390 14.60 -7.76 -12.32
CA GLY A 390 14.39 -7.14 -11.03
C GLY A 390 13.32 -6.04 -10.96
N ALA A 391 12.71 -5.64 -12.08
CA ALA A 391 11.61 -4.68 -12.08
C ALA A 391 10.68 -4.87 -13.28
N LEU A 392 9.38 -4.72 -13.07
CA LEU A 392 8.37 -4.82 -14.12
C LEU A 392 8.51 -3.68 -15.15
N PRO A 393 8.24 -3.94 -16.44
CA PRO A 393 8.25 -2.93 -17.51
C PRO A 393 7.26 -1.79 -17.24
N ILE A 394 6.06 -2.13 -16.79
CA ILE A 394 5.02 -1.18 -16.39
C ILE A 394 4.80 -1.34 -14.88
N PRO A 395 4.98 -0.27 -14.08
CA PRO A 395 4.70 -0.35 -12.65
C PRO A 395 3.25 -0.74 -12.37
N VAL A 396 3.01 -1.47 -11.29
CA VAL A 396 1.68 -1.90 -10.87
C VAL A 396 1.29 -1.19 -9.57
N HIS A 397 0.17 -0.49 -9.60
CA HIS A 397 -0.38 0.24 -8.46
C HIS A 397 -1.61 -0.45 -7.90
N PHE A 398 -1.51 -0.95 -6.68
CA PHE A 398 -2.64 -1.49 -5.94
C PHE A 398 -3.39 -0.35 -5.22
N LEU A 399 -4.62 -0.09 -5.63
CA LEU A 399 -5.54 0.83 -4.97
C LEU A 399 -6.56 0.02 -4.17
N MET A 400 -6.32 -0.11 -2.87
CA MET A 400 -7.13 -0.95 -1.98
C MET A 400 -8.14 -0.09 -1.22
N ASP A 401 -9.25 0.28 -1.88
CA ASP A 401 -10.34 1.00 -1.21
C ASP A 401 -11.08 0.04 -0.28
N GLU A 402 -11.35 0.48 0.94
CA GLU A 402 -11.87 -0.37 2.02
C GLU A 402 -11.02 -1.62 2.32
N PHE A 403 -9.71 -1.43 2.41
CA PHE A 403 -8.69 -2.44 2.69
C PHE A 403 -9.07 -3.45 3.80
N ALA A 404 -9.86 -3.03 4.79
CA ALA A 404 -10.27 -3.86 5.91
C ALA A 404 -11.24 -5.00 5.55
N ASN A 405 -11.83 -4.98 4.37
CA ASN A 405 -12.82 -5.96 3.94
C ASN A 405 -12.20 -7.22 3.31
N VAL A 406 -10.90 -7.23 3.05
CA VAL A 406 -10.20 -8.35 2.43
C VAL A 406 -9.15 -8.92 3.37
N SER A 407 -9.08 -10.24 3.47
CA SER A 407 -8.00 -10.93 4.17
C SER A 407 -6.78 -10.97 3.26
N LEU A 408 -5.66 -10.44 3.73
CA LEU A 408 -4.38 -10.45 3.03
C LEU A 408 -3.44 -11.51 3.59
N PRO A 409 -2.37 -11.87 2.87
CA PRO A 409 -1.35 -12.76 3.41
C PRO A 409 -0.80 -12.25 4.75
N ASP A 410 -0.52 -13.15 5.70
CA ASP A 410 0.02 -12.77 7.03
C ASP A 410 1.34 -11.99 6.93
N ASP A 411 2.14 -12.28 5.91
CA ASP A 411 3.42 -11.62 5.66
C ASP A 411 3.27 -10.34 4.80
N PHE A 412 2.10 -9.71 4.80
CA PHE A 412 1.83 -8.52 3.98
C PHE A 412 2.80 -7.36 4.28
N ASP A 413 3.23 -7.20 5.53
CA ASP A 413 4.25 -6.23 5.91
C ASP A 413 5.61 -6.51 5.24
N LYS A 414 5.98 -7.79 5.09
CA LYS A 414 7.18 -8.21 4.35
C LYS A 414 7.03 -7.95 2.85
N ILE A 415 5.84 -8.27 2.29
CA ILE A 415 5.50 -7.98 0.90
C ILE A 415 5.67 -6.49 0.61
N LEU A 416 5.13 -5.60 1.47
CA LEU A 416 5.28 -4.16 1.35
C LEU A 416 6.75 -3.69 1.32
N SER A 417 7.61 -4.34 2.10
CA SER A 417 9.02 -3.96 2.20
C SER A 417 9.83 -4.26 0.93
N VAL A 418 9.44 -5.29 0.18
CA VAL A 418 10.20 -5.79 -0.99
C VAL A 418 9.62 -5.37 -2.34
N MET A 419 8.36 -4.90 -2.40
CA MET A 419 7.68 -4.59 -3.66
C MET A 419 8.25 -3.38 -4.42
N ARG A 420 8.86 -2.42 -3.70
CA ARG A 420 9.43 -1.20 -4.29
C ARG A 420 10.42 -1.47 -5.42
N SER A 421 11.36 -2.40 -5.23
CA SER A 421 12.41 -2.71 -6.22
C SER A 421 11.82 -3.27 -7.50
N ARG A 422 10.69 -3.95 -7.41
CA ARG A 422 9.99 -4.64 -8.50
C ARG A 422 9.04 -3.77 -9.30
N GLY A 423 8.90 -2.49 -8.94
CA GLY A 423 7.96 -1.58 -9.60
C GLY A 423 6.51 -1.76 -9.14
N VAL A 424 6.30 -2.39 -7.99
CA VAL A 424 4.96 -2.56 -7.39
C VAL A 424 4.84 -1.62 -6.19
N PHE A 425 3.66 -0.99 -6.02
CA PHE A 425 3.36 -0.15 -4.87
C PHE A 425 1.86 -0.15 -4.55
N VAL A 426 1.53 0.23 -3.32
CA VAL A 426 0.17 0.12 -2.81
C VAL A 426 -0.32 1.43 -2.19
N SER A 427 -1.59 1.73 -2.40
CA SER A 427 -2.34 2.70 -1.62
C SER A 427 -3.32 1.97 -0.72
N ILE A 428 -3.01 1.92 0.57
CA ILE A 428 -3.84 1.32 1.62
C ILE A 428 -4.84 2.37 2.07
N ILE A 429 -6.13 2.12 1.86
CA ILE A 429 -7.18 3.10 2.12
C ILE A 429 -8.10 2.58 3.22
N LEU A 430 -8.17 3.32 4.32
CA LEU A 430 -8.85 2.95 5.55
C LEU A 430 -9.84 4.03 5.99
N GLN A 431 -10.85 3.62 6.73
CA GLN A 431 -11.74 4.58 7.39
C GLN A 431 -11.07 5.17 8.64
N ASN A 432 -10.31 4.35 9.37
CA ASN A 432 -9.57 4.74 10.57
C ASN A 432 -8.43 3.75 10.85
N LEU A 433 -7.48 4.13 11.70
CA LEU A 433 -6.35 3.28 12.07
C LEU A 433 -6.74 2.09 12.96
N ALA A 434 -7.87 2.16 13.67
CA ALA A 434 -8.34 1.03 14.47
C ALA A 434 -8.64 -0.20 13.60
N GLN A 435 -9.09 -0.01 12.36
CA GLN A 435 -9.27 -1.12 11.41
C GLN A 435 -7.95 -1.84 11.12
N LEU A 436 -6.87 -1.08 10.87
CA LEU A 436 -5.55 -1.68 10.62
C LEU A 436 -5.01 -2.41 11.84
N LYS A 437 -5.20 -1.83 13.03
CA LYS A 437 -4.80 -2.47 14.31
C LYS A 437 -5.56 -3.75 14.59
N ALA A 438 -6.84 -3.82 14.23
CA ALA A 438 -7.66 -5.02 14.38
C ALA A 438 -7.25 -6.15 13.42
N LEU A 439 -6.81 -5.81 12.20
CA LEU A 439 -6.38 -6.79 11.20
C LEU A 439 -4.96 -7.32 11.46
N PHE A 440 -4.06 -6.45 11.92
CA PHE A 440 -2.63 -6.72 12.06
C PHE A 440 -2.13 -6.28 13.44
N GLU A 441 -2.61 -6.94 14.51
CA GLU A 441 -2.39 -6.57 15.91
C GLU A 441 -0.92 -6.19 16.24
N LYS A 442 0.05 -6.96 15.73
CA LYS A 442 1.48 -6.78 15.99
C LYS A 442 2.25 -6.12 14.83
N GLN A 443 1.68 -6.14 13.62
CA GLN A 443 2.39 -5.72 12.40
C GLN A 443 1.91 -4.37 11.86
N TRP A 444 0.84 -3.79 12.43
CA TRP A 444 0.26 -2.54 11.94
C TRP A 444 1.28 -1.39 11.88
N GLU A 445 2.18 -1.29 12.86
CA GLU A 445 3.24 -0.28 12.87
C GLU A 445 4.26 -0.51 11.74
N SER A 446 4.59 -1.77 11.45
CA SER A 446 5.45 -2.14 10.32
C SER A 446 4.79 -1.75 8.99
N ILE A 447 3.48 -1.99 8.83
CA ILE A 447 2.72 -1.61 7.63
C ILE A 447 2.75 -0.10 7.44
N VAL A 448 2.42 0.67 8.49
CA VAL A 448 2.48 2.14 8.43
C VAL A 448 3.89 2.63 8.16
N GLY A 449 4.90 2.04 8.81
CA GLY A 449 6.32 2.37 8.60
C GLY A 449 6.84 2.08 7.18
N ASN A 450 6.19 1.15 6.46
CA ASN A 450 6.46 0.86 5.06
C ASN A 450 5.71 1.77 4.07
N CYS A 451 4.95 2.75 4.54
CA CYS A 451 4.31 3.78 3.73
C CYS A 451 5.07 5.11 3.91
N ASP A 452 5.76 5.58 2.85
CA ASP A 452 6.49 6.86 2.91
C ASP A 452 5.55 8.07 2.87
N GLU A 453 4.31 7.90 2.42
CA GLU A 453 3.28 8.92 2.43
C GLU A 453 2.09 8.49 3.31
N PHE A 454 1.62 9.41 4.15
CA PHE A 454 0.37 9.28 4.88
C PHE A 454 -0.53 10.48 4.59
N LEU A 455 -1.71 10.23 4.05
CA LEU A 455 -2.72 11.23 3.72
C LEU A 455 -3.93 11.07 4.65
N TYR A 456 -4.17 12.08 5.49
CA TYR A 456 -5.32 12.14 6.37
C TYR A 456 -6.40 13.06 5.78
N LEU A 457 -7.59 12.52 5.56
CA LEU A 457 -8.73 13.21 4.93
C LEU A 457 -9.82 13.65 5.93
N GLY A 458 -9.58 13.48 7.23
CA GLY A 458 -10.58 13.74 8.26
C GLY A 458 -11.34 12.48 8.70
N GLY A 459 -11.90 12.52 9.88
CA GLY A 459 -12.65 11.39 10.46
C GLY A 459 -13.11 11.70 11.88
N ASN A 460 -13.77 10.76 12.56
CA ASN A 460 -14.31 10.92 13.90
C ASN A 460 -13.74 9.93 14.94
N GLU A 461 -12.68 9.18 14.60
CA GLU A 461 -12.14 8.13 15.47
C GLU A 461 -10.96 8.67 16.30
N LEU A 462 -11.06 8.56 17.64
CA LEU A 462 -10.16 9.20 18.60
C LEU A 462 -8.71 8.72 18.51
N SER A 463 -8.48 7.41 18.26
CA SER A 463 -7.11 6.89 18.22
C SER A 463 -6.37 7.39 16.98
N THR A 464 -7.08 7.60 15.87
CA THR A 464 -6.54 8.24 14.67
C THR A 464 -6.21 9.71 14.91
N HIS A 465 -7.09 10.46 15.59
CA HIS A 465 -6.82 11.87 15.92
C HIS A 465 -5.56 12.02 16.79
N LYS A 466 -5.42 11.17 17.82
CA LYS A 466 -4.23 11.15 18.67
C LYS A 466 -2.97 10.85 17.85
N TYR A 467 -3.02 9.84 16.99
CA TYR A 467 -1.90 9.47 16.13
C TYR A 467 -1.49 10.60 15.19
N VAL A 468 -2.45 11.26 14.54
CA VAL A 468 -2.20 12.42 13.65
C VAL A 468 -1.59 13.58 14.43
N SER A 469 -2.11 13.89 15.62
CA SER A 469 -1.59 14.94 16.49
C SER A 469 -0.15 14.65 16.95
N GLU A 470 0.15 13.41 17.32
CA GLU A 470 1.50 12.97 17.67
C GLU A 470 2.49 13.08 16.49
N LEU A 471 2.06 12.71 15.29
CA LEU A 471 2.87 12.85 14.06
C LEU A 471 3.14 14.31 13.71
N LEU A 472 2.20 15.21 13.95
CA LEU A 472 2.38 16.65 13.75
C LEU A 472 3.43 17.22 14.70
N GLY A 473 3.53 16.66 15.92
CA GLY A 473 4.49 17.07 16.92
C GLY A 473 4.11 18.37 17.63
N LYS A 474 5.07 18.88 18.43
CA LYS A 474 4.88 20.09 19.25
C LYS A 474 5.63 21.27 18.67
N GLU A 475 5.02 22.44 18.73
CA GLU A 475 5.64 23.74 18.50
C GLU A 475 5.88 24.48 19.81
N THR A 476 6.84 25.37 19.80
CA THR A 476 7.12 26.27 20.93
C THR A 476 6.32 27.54 20.77
N ILE A 477 5.46 27.85 21.71
CA ILE A 477 4.63 29.05 21.72
C ILE A 477 5.00 29.96 22.89
N ASP A 478 4.95 31.27 22.65
CA ASP A 478 5.09 32.30 23.69
C ASP A 478 3.71 32.50 24.35
N THR A 479 3.61 32.25 25.66
CA THR A 479 2.40 32.46 26.45
C THR A 479 2.61 33.62 27.43
N ASN A 480 1.71 34.59 27.38
CA ASN A 480 1.73 35.72 28.29
C ASN A 480 0.62 35.54 29.32
N THR A 481 1.00 35.47 30.59
CA THR A 481 0.02 35.49 31.68
C THR A 481 -0.03 36.89 32.29
N TYR A 482 -1.23 37.48 32.31
CA TYR A 482 -1.47 38.80 32.90
C TYR A 482 -2.08 38.64 34.27
N GLY A 483 -1.35 39.08 35.30
CA GLY A 483 -1.84 39.18 36.67
C GLY A 483 -2.22 40.64 36.97
N LYS A 484 -3.50 40.91 37.27
CA LYS A 484 -3.96 42.21 37.77
C LYS A 484 -4.44 42.05 39.21
N SER A 485 -3.75 42.62 40.16
CA SER A 485 -4.24 42.70 41.53
C SER A 485 -5.01 44.02 41.73
N SER A 486 -6.25 43.91 42.20
CA SER A 486 -7.10 45.04 42.48
C SER A 486 -7.04 45.37 43.98
N GLY A 487 -6.19 46.31 44.33
CA GLY A 487 -6.05 46.82 45.70
C GLY A 487 -5.47 48.23 45.70
N ARG A 488 -5.41 48.90 46.88
CA ARG A 488 -4.95 50.29 47.06
C ARG A 488 -3.53 50.57 46.55
N SER A 489 -2.77 49.48 46.17
CA SER A 489 -1.47 49.49 45.53
C SER A 489 -1.51 48.45 44.40
N GLY A 490 -2.31 48.72 43.37
CA GLY A 490 -2.49 47.80 42.22
C GLY A 490 -1.15 47.49 41.50
N ASN A 491 -0.76 46.24 41.49
CA ASN A 491 0.46 45.78 40.82
C ASN A 491 0.06 45.07 39.50
N TYR A 492 0.67 45.46 38.41
CA TYR A 492 0.50 44.83 37.09
C TYR A 492 1.75 43.99 36.84
N SER A 493 1.58 42.69 36.73
CA SER A 493 2.67 41.77 36.46
C SER A 493 2.38 41.04 35.13
N THR A 494 3.29 41.12 34.18
CA THR A 494 3.29 40.36 32.97
C THR A 494 4.37 39.28 33.08
N ASN A 495 3.97 38.03 33.04
CA ASN A 495 4.89 36.91 33.07
C ASN A 495 4.96 36.31 31.65
N TYR A 496 6.15 36.31 31.06
CA TYR A 496 6.44 35.69 29.78
C TYR A 496 6.86 34.25 30.03
N GLN A 497 6.09 33.30 29.52
CA GLN A 497 6.40 31.87 29.64
C GLN A 497 6.43 31.25 28.26
N ILE A 498 7.42 30.42 28.02
CA ILE A 498 7.54 29.61 26.81
C ILE A 498 6.98 28.23 27.14
N SER A 499 6.06 27.73 26.32
CA SER A 499 5.46 26.40 26.52
C SER A 499 5.39 25.63 25.19
N GLY A 500 5.32 24.30 25.29
CA GLY A 500 5.10 23.45 24.14
C GLY A 500 3.62 23.21 23.91
N ARG A 501 3.15 23.37 22.68
CA ARG A 501 1.80 23.01 22.25
C ARG A 501 1.88 22.08 21.05
N GLU A 502 0.98 21.11 20.95
CA GLU A 502 0.81 20.33 19.74
C GLU A 502 0.40 21.25 18.57
N LEU A 503 0.98 21.03 17.39
CA LEU A 503 0.69 21.83 16.19
C LEU A 503 -0.81 21.81 15.83
N LEU A 504 -1.46 20.67 16.05
CA LEU A 504 -2.91 20.51 16.21
C LEU A 504 -3.16 19.53 17.35
N THR A 505 -4.01 19.90 18.30
CA THR A 505 -4.50 18.97 19.32
C THR A 505 -5.43 17.93 18.71
N PRO A 506 -5.67 16.76 19.34
CA PRO A 506 -6.61 15.76 18.82
C PRO A 506 -8.01 16.31 18.56
N ASP A 507 -8.45 17.29 19.36
CA ASP A 507 -9.74 17.95 19.16
C ASP A 507 -9.75 18.84 17.91
N GLU A 508 -8.66 19.54 17.64
CA GLU A 508 -8.49 20.35 16.44
C GLU A 508 -8.36 19.48 15.19
N VAL A 509 -7.68 18.32 15.29
CA VAL A 509 -7.65 17.32 14.21
C VAL A 509 -9.05 16.81 13.89
N ARG A 510 -9.90 16.58 14.90
CA ARG A 510 -11.31 16.22 14.72
C ARG A 510 -12.11 17.30 14.01
N MET A 511 -11.81 18.56 14.29
CA MET A 511 -12.50 19.73 13.72
C MET A 511 -11.92 20.19 12.38
N LEU A 512 -10.99 19.40 11.77
CA LEU A 512 -10.43 19.74 10.47
C LEU A 512 -11.54 19.97 9.44
N ASP A 513 -11.55 21.15 8.82
CA ASP A 513 -12.49 21.46 7.74
C ASP A 513 -12.41 20.42 6.63
N ASN A 514 -13.56 19.87 6.23
CA ASN A 514 -13.65 18.78 5.26
C ASN A 514 -13.08 19.11 3.87
N ARG A 515 -12.77 20.36 3.57
CA ARG A 515 -12.07 20.76 2.35
C ARG A 515 -10.57 20.47 2.37
N TYR A 516 -9.98 20.33 3.56
CA TYR A 516 -8.53 20.14 3.74
C TYR A 516 -8.15 18.70 3.99
N ALA A 517 -6.91 18.40 3.67
CA ALA A 517 -6.22 17.17 4.01
C ALA A 517 -4.88 17.49 4.67
N ILE A 518 -4.39 16.57 5.50
CA ILE A 518 -3.06 16.65 6.07
C ILE A 518 -2.20 15.57 5.41
N LEU A 519 -1.12 15.98 4.79
CA LEU A 519 -0.18 15.09 4.11
C LEU A 519 1.14 15.04 4.87
N PHE A 520 1.53 13.83 5.25
CA PHE A 520 2.84 13.52 5.79
C PHE A 520 3.67 12.79 4.73
N ILE A 521 4.90 13.24 4.55
CA ILE A 521 5.88 12.60 3.69
C ILE A 521 7.13 12.38 4.53
N ARG A 522 7.67 11.17 4.56
CA ARG A 522 8.84 10.82 5.38
C ARG A 522 10.00 11.81 5.13
N GLY A 523 10.47 12.49 6.18
CA GLY A 523 11.56 13.47 6.14
C GLY A 523 11.17 14.85 5.62
N GLU A 524 9.88 15.14 5.47
CA GLU A 524 9.35 16.47 5.18
C GLU A 524 8.50 16.99 6.35
N LEU A 525 8.28 18.29 6.36
CA LEU A 525 7.32 18.90 7.25
C LEU A 525 5.90 18.54 6.80
N PRO A 526 4.97 18.33 7.74
CA PRO A 526 3.57 18.05 7.41
C PRO A 526 2.95 19.20 6.61
N VAL A 527 2.13 18.88 5.63
CA VAL A 527 1.47 19.86 4.77
C VAL A 527 -0.02 19.78 4.95
N MET A 528 -0.66 20.90 5.25
CA MET A 528 -2.11 21.06 5.20
C MET A 528 -2.47 21.76 3.89
N ASP A 529 -3.26 21.10 3.05
CA ASP A 529 -3.67 21.61 1.73
C ASP A 529 -5.08 21.16 1.39
N LEU A 530 -5.69 21.75 0.37
CA LEU A 530 -7.00 21.37 -0.11
C LEU A 530 -6.97 19.93 -0.65
N LYS A 531 -8.03 19.17 -0.43
CA LYS A 531 -8.26 17.91 -1.09
C LYS A 531 -8.28 18.11 -2.61
N TYR A 532 -7.82 17.09 -3.36
CA TYR A 532 -7.80 17.20 -4.81
C TYR A 532 -9.21 17.26 -5.39
N ASP A 533 -9.52 18.31 -6.11
CA ASP A 533 -10.82 18.47 -6.77
C ASP A 533 -10.81 17.71 -8.11
N ILE A 534 -11.53 16.60 -8.17
CA ILE A 534 -11.63 15.74 -9.36
C ILE A 534 -12.10 16.51 -10.61
N LEU A 535 -12.96 17.52 -10.44
CA LEU A 535 -13.48 18.33 -11.54
C LEU A 535 -12.40 19.19 -12.21
N LYS A 536 -11.24 19.38 -11.56
CA LYS A 536 -10.07 20.06 -12.13
C LYS A 536 -9.11 19.11 -12.84
N HIS A 537 -9.41 17.81 -12.84
CA HIS A 537 -8.54 16.87 -13.55
C HIS A 537 -8.69 17.03 -15.07
N PRO A 538 -7.58 17.08 -15.85
CA PRO A 538 -7.64 17.30 -17.31
C PRO A 538 -8.47 16.27 -18.07
N ALA A 539 -8.61 15.05 -17.53
CA ALA A 539 -9.34 13.96 -18.16
C ALA A 539 -10.74 13.74 -17.59
N VAL A 540 -11.29 14.67 -16.79
CA VAL A 540 -12.60 14.50 -16.15
C VAL A 540 -13.74 14.28 -17.15
N ASP A 541 -13.67 14.91 -18.32
CA ASP A 541 -14.69 14.77 -19.38
C ASP A 541 -14.80 13.34 -19.93
N LEU A 542 -13.82 12.47 -19.68
CA LEU A 542 -13.82 11.06 -20.07
C LEU A 542 -14.45 10.14 -19.00
N THR A 543 -14.81 10.66 -17.85
CA THR A 543 -15.38 9.93 -16.71
C THR A 543 -16.87 10.21 -16.54
N ALA A 544 -17.56 9.42 -15.72
CA ALA A 544 -18.94 9.67 -15.35
C ALA A 544 -19.15 10.97 -14.52
N ASP A 545 -18.11 11.41 -13.77
CA ASP A 545 -18.11 12.70 -13.07
C ASP A 545 -18.12 13.90 -14.05
N GLY A 546 -17.76 13.69 -15.33
CA GLY A 546 -17.80 14.66 -16.42
C GLY A 546 -18.85 14.33 -17.48
N LYS A 547 -18.43 14.12 -18.72
CA LYS A 547 -19.30 13.84 -19.89
C LYS A 547 -19.11 12.43 -20.46
N GLY A 548 -18.24 11.62 -19.87
CA GLY A 548 -17.81 10.32 -20.44
C GLY A 548 -18.84 9.21 -20.35
N GLY A 549 -19.95 9.41 -19.63
CA GLY A 549 -20.96 8.39 -19.39
C GLY A 549 -20.50 7.31 -18.40
N VAL A 550 -21.39 6.38 -18.10
CA VAL A 550 -21.17 5.29 -17.14
C VAL A 550 -20.62 4.08 -17.89
N TYR A 551 -19.52 3.51 -17.38
CA TYR A 551 -18.98 2.26 -17.93
C TYR A 551 -19.82 1.07 -17.48
N GLN A 552 -20.01 0.11 -18.38
CA GLN A 552 -20.71 -1.14 -18.08
C GLN A 552 -19.80 -2.31 -18.47
N HIS A 553 -19.35 -3.05 -17.48
CA HIS A 553 -18.64 -4.32 -17.68
C HIS A 553 -19.61 -5.48 -17.93
N GLY A 554 -19.10 -6.62 -18.40
CA GLY A 554 -19.91 -7.81 -18.70
C GLY A 554 -20.86 -7.65 -19.90
N LYS A 555 -20.72 -6.58 -20.67
CA LYS A 555 -21.24 -6.59 -22.04
C LYS A 555 -20.35 -7.49 -22.85
N VAL A 556 -20.86 -8.68 -23.14
CA VAL A 556 -20.26 -9.51 -24.16
C VAL A 556 -20.32 -8.68 -25.44
N THR A 557 -19.19 -8.11 -25.86
CA THR A 557 -18.99 -7.71 -27.23
C THR A 557 -18.81 -9.01 -28.01
N SER A 558 -19.87 -9.81 -28.02
CA SER A 558 -19.83 -11.11 -28.64
C SER A 558 -20.08 -10.95 -30.12
N ASN A 559 -19.04 -11.17 -30.88
CA ASN A 559 -19.17 -11.85 -32.18
C ASN A 559 -19.37 -13.37 -31.98
N VAL A 560 -19.78 -13.83 -30.80
CA VAL A 560 -20.17 -15.20 -30.55
C VAL A 560 -21.64 -15.32 -30.95
N ALA A 561 -21.89 -16.01 -32.05
CA ALA A 561 -23.24 -16.37 -32.47
C ALA A 561 -23.93 -17.10 -31.30
N THR A 562 -25.01 -16.54 -30.77
CA THR A 562 -25.84 -17.20 -29.78
C THR A 562 -26.47 -18.42 -30.46
N ILE A 563 -26.04 -19.62 -30.12
CA ILE A 563 -26.66 -20.85 -30.57
C ILE A 563 -27.91 -21.04 -29.73
N GLU A 564 -29.06 -20.68 -30.25
CA GLU A 564 -30.35 -21.05 -29.66
C GLU A 564 -30.59 -22.55 -29.94
N VAL A 565 -30.39 -23.38 -28.94
CA VAL A 565 -30.75 -24.81 -29.01
C VAL A 565 -32.25 -24.92 -28.76
N GLN A 566 -33.05 -25.06 -29.83
CA GLN A 566 -34.44 -25.44 -29.68
C GLN A 566 -34.53 -26.96 -29.53
N TYR A 567 -34.90 -27.41 -28.34
CA TYR A 567 -35.30 -28.80 -28.14
C TYR A 567 -36.62 -29.05 -28.87
N LEU A 568 -36.56 -29.79 -29.97
CA LEU A 568 -37.77 -30.33 -30.60
C LEU A 568 -38.15 -31.62 -29.93
N ASP A 569 -39.41 -31.73 -29.45
CA ASP A 569 -39.95 -32.98 -28.93
C ASP A 569 -39.84 -34.07 -29.99
N PRO A 570 -39.15 -35.18 -29.74
CA PRO A 570 -39.02 -36.29 -30.72
C PRO A 570 -40.33 -36.82 -31.28
N ASN A 571 -41.46 -36.62 -30.55
CA ASN A 571 -42.76 -37.07 -30.96
C ASN A 571 -43.51 -36.12 -31.94
N THR A 572 -42.94 -34.96 -32.24
CA THR A 572 -43.56 -33.97 -33.14
C THR A 572 -42.87 -33.86 -34.51
N LEU A 573 -41.88 -34.73 -34.79
CA LEU A 573 -41.22 -34.77 -36.10
C LEU A 573 -42.09 -35.54 -37.07
N PRO A 574 -42.50 -34.99 -38.22
CA PRO A 574 -43.11 -35.75 -39.27
C PRO A 574 -42.10 -36.75 -39.88
N ASP A 575 -42.55 -37.97 -40.18
CA ASP A 575 -41.80 -39.00 -40.88
C ASP A 575 -41.37 -38.46 -42.25
N THR A 576 -40.20 -37.87 -42.33
CA THR A 576 -39.58 -37.45 -43.61
C THR A 576 -38.24 -38.13 -43.75
N GLU A 577 -38.06 -38.76 -44.90
CA GLU A 577 -36.87 -39.47 -45.32
C GLU A 577 -35.59 -38.65 -45.06
N VAL A 578 -34.62 -39.30 -44.43
CA VAL A 578 -33.29 -38.76 -44.16
C VAL A 578 -32.57 -38.54 -45.49
N SER A 579 -32.50 -37.30 -45.97
CA SER A 579 -31.54 -36.96 -47.00
C SER A 579 -30.17 -36.81 -46.34
N GLU A 580 -29.18 -37.52 -46.83
CA GLU A 580 -27.78 -37.36 -46.43
C GLU A 580 -27.37 -35.91 -46.68
N THR A 581 -27.21 -35.15 -45.62
CA THR A 581 -26.61 -33.80 -45.67
C THR A 581 -25.13 -33.94 -45.50
N THR A 582 -24.39 -33.63 -46.54
CA THR A 582 -22.92 -33.48 -46.52
C THR A 582 -22.58 -32.18 -45.77
N TYR A 583 -21.80 -32.27 -44.70
CA TYR A 583 -21.28 -31.10 -44.01
C TYR A 583 -19.93 -30.73 -44.61
N GLU A 584 -19.79 -29.51 -45.12
CA GLU A 584 -18.48 -28.89 -45.39
C GLU A 584 -18.02 -28.17 -44.13
N LEU A 585 -16.86 -28.56 -43.63
CA LEU A 585 -16.15 -27.82 -42.61
C LEU A 585 -15.59 -26.53 -43.24
N LEU A 586 -16.11 -25.39 -42.85
CA LEU A 586 -15.58 -24.08 -43.25
C LEU A 586 -14.19 -23.90 -42.63
N SER A 587 -13.24 -23.45 -43.42
CA SER A 587 -11.89 -23.13 -42.96
C SER A 587 -11.88 -21.78 -42.26
N ASP A 588 -10.85 -21.52 -41.43
CA ASP A 588 -10.65 -20.25 -40.75
C ASP A 588 -10.59 -19.02 -41.68
N GLU A 589 -10.34 -19.24 -42.97
CA GLU A 589 -10.36 -18.18 -44.00
C GLU A 589 -11.77 -17.78 -44.40
N ASP A 590 -12.75 -18.69 -44.35
CA ASP A 590 -14.14 -18.42 -44.66
C ASP A 590 -14.83 -17.60 -43.56
N PHE A 591 -14.39 -17.73 -42.32
CA PHE A 591 -14.88 -16.95 -41.18
C PHE A 591 -14.50 -15.46 -41.25
N ASN A 592 -13.39 -15.12 -41.87
CA ASN A 592 -12.90 -13.73 -41.96
C ASN A 592 -13.50 -12.94 -43.13
N SER A 593 -14.20 -13.57 -44.05
CA SER A 593 -14.77 -12.93 -45.26
C SER A 593 -16.20 -12.40 -45.08
N GLU A 594 -16.94 -12.78 -44.01
CA GLU A 594 -18.36 -12.43 -43.82
C GLU A 594 -18.63 -11.37 -42.75
N THR A 595 -17.67 -10.53 -42.37
CA THR A 595 -17.87 -9.50 -41.36
C THR A 595 -18.79 -8.33 -41.74
N ASN A 596 -19.59 -8.45 -42.78
CA ASN A 596 -20.44 -7.33 -43.22
C ASN A 596 -21.93 -7.64 -43.50
N ASN A 597 -22.49 -8.78 -43.08
CA ASN A 597 -23.93 -8.97 -43.19
C ASN A 597 -24.50 -9.74 -41.99
N ASN A 598 -25.39 -9.09 -41.28
CA ASN A 598 -26.28 -9.68 -40.28
C ASN A 598 -27.11 -10.82 -40.89
N THR A 599 -26.66 -12.04 -40.73
CA THR A 599 -27.48 -13.21 -41.09
C THR A 599 -27.44 -14.22 -39.94
N THR A 600 -28.56 -14.36 -39.30
CA THR A 600 -28.82 -15.41 -38.28
C THR A 600 -28.92 -16.75 -39.02
N THR A 601 -27.92 -17.61 -38.90
CA THR A 601 -27.96 -18.96 -39.45
C THR A 601 -28.59 -19.89 -38.39
N LYS A 602 -29.81 -20.36 -38.66
CA LYS A 602 -30.47 -21.40 -37.84
C LYS A 602 -29.95 -22.77 -38.28
N LEU A 603 -29.19 -23.42 -37.41
CA LEU A 603 -28.88 -24.84 -37.57
C LEU A 603 -30.07 -25.65 -37.01
N ARG A 604 -30.74 -26.39 -37.89
CA ARG A 604 -31.72 -27.41 -37.50
C ARG A 604 -30.98 -28.75 -37.38
N ARG A 605 -31.19 -29.43 -36.26
CA ARG A 605 -30.96 -30.86 -36.14
C ARG A 605 -32.18 -31.62 -36.61
#